data_0b43e49cc2bea68257ad08d05bf1260d
#
_entry.id   0b43e49cc2bea68257ad08d05bf1260d
#
_cell.length_a   1.000
_cell.length_b   1.000
_cell.length_c   1.000
_cell.angle_alpha   90.00
_cell.angle_beta   90.00
_cell.angle_gamma   90.00
#
_symmetry.space_group_name_H-M   'P 1'
#
loop_
_entity.id
_entity.type
_entity.pdbx_description
1 polymer ?
#
loop_
_entity_poly.entity_id
_entity_poly.type
_entity_poly.pdbx_seq_one_letter_code
_entity_poly.pdbx_strand_id
1 'polypeptide(L)'
;MSIHQDPELKKAVLNLPLKEKDKLLLRLISKDKMLIKQLHFQLLEDESDLEQRIETLRKHLQQLFDIGESQVNNAPGMSNFVGLSKLVKQASGMVNEHEKITKDKLSEVEFRIYILKRAIMMYPSLFGSSYQSAAHKLQKYIAGRIKHAVSKYEKIHEDHQFDYRDHFQEILDTANGTALKDYIKVLNINTNL
;
A
#
# COMPACT_ATOMS: atom_id res chain seq x y z
N MET A 1 -28.61 -4.89 5.76
CA MET A 1 -29.12 -6.09 6.42
C MET A 1 -28.06 -7.19 6.32
N SER A 2 -27.64 -7.78 7.41
CA SER A 2 -26.62 -8.86 7.41
C SER A 2 -27.33 -10.20 7.52
N ILE A 3 -26.85 -11.24 6.80
CA ILE A 3 -27.40 -12.61 6.89
C ILE A 3 -27.35 -13.15 8.33
N HIS A 4 -26.48 -12.61 9.19
CA HIS A 4 -26.40 -12.97 10.60
C HIS A 4 -27.57 -12.42 11.44
N GLN A 5 -28.29 -11.43 10.92
CA GLN A 5 -29.45 -10.81 11.55
C GLN A 5 -30.78 -11.47 11.10
N ASP A 6 -30.69 -12.43 10.16
CA ASP A 6 -31.84 -13.20 9.64
C ASP A 6 -31.56 -14.71 9.82
N PRO A 7 -31.92 -15.26 11.00
CA PRO A 7 -31.65 -16.67 11.30
C PRO A 7 -32.40 -17.64 10.36
N GLU A 8 -33.59 -17.28 9.89
CA GLU A 8 -34.39 -18.12 8.99
C GLU A 8 -33.74 -18.22 7.61
N LEU A 9 -33.33 -17.07 7.03
CA LEU A 9 -32.59 -17.05 5.78
C LEU A 9 -31.28 -17.83 5.89
N LYS A 10 -30.52 -17.62 6.98
CA LYS A 10 -29.29 -18.35 7.25
C LYS A 10 -29.52 -19.86 7.26
N LYS A 11 -30.55 -20.33 7.97
CA LYS A 11 -30.93 -21.75 8.04
C LYS A 11 -31.35 -22.29 6.67
N ALA A 12 -32.13 -21.52 5.90
CA ALA A 12 -32.54 -21.90 4.56
C ALA A 12 -31.34 -22.08 3.62
N VAL A 13 -30.38 -21.14 3.63
CA VAL A 13 -29.15 -21.24 2.83
C VAL A 13 -28.29 -22.44 3.25
N LEU A 14 -28.18 -22.72 4.54
CA LEU A 14 -27.41 -23.85 5.04
C LEU A 14 -28.07 -25.22 4.69
N ASN A 15 -29.37 -25.26 4.46
CA ASN A 15 -30.12 -26.46 4.10
C ASN A 15 -30.26 -26.69 2.59
N LEU A 16 -29.72 -25.78 1.74
CA LEU A 16 -29.72 -26.02 0.29
C LEU A 16 -28.97 -27.30 -0.06
N PRO A 17 -29.40 -28.05 -1.09
CA PRO A 17 -28.66 -29.17 -1.66
C PRO A 17 -27.24 -28.75 -2.08
N LEU A 18 -26.26 -29.65 -1.96
CA LEU A 18 -24.84 -29.33 -2.25
C LEU A 18 -24.66 -28.71 -3.63
N LYS A 19 -25.27 -29.29 -4.68
CA LYS A 19 -25.20 -28.74 -6.04
C LYS A 19 -25.74 -27.30 -6.17
N GLU A 20 -26.74 -26.94 -5.37
CA GLU A 20 -27.28 -25.57 -5.38
C GLU A 20 -26.40 -24.62 -4.61
N LYS A 21 -25.79 -25.06 -3.50
CA LYS A 21 -24.75 -24.30 -2.78
C LYS A 21 -23.57 -24.00 -3.68
N ASP A 22 -23.06 -25.00 -4.42
CA ASP A 22 -21.92 -24.84 -5.32
C ASP A 22 -22.23 -23.82 -6.43
N LYS A 23 -23.42 -23.93 -7.06
CA LYS A 23 -23.88 -22.96 -8.07
C LYS A 23 -23.98 -21.54 -7.48
N LEU A 24 -24.54 -21.43 -6.28
CA LEU A 24 -24.68 -20.14 -5.61
C LEU A 24 -23.30 -19.55 -5.29
N LEU A 25 -22.37 -20.35 -4.75
CA LEU A 25 -21.02 -19.97 -4.42
C LEU A 25 -20.26 -19.49 -5.66
N LEU A 26 -20.23 -20.27 -6.73
CA LEU A 26 -19.56 -19.89 -7.98
C LEU A 26 -20.15 -18.61 -8.58
N ARG A 27 -21.48 -18.43 -8.52
CA ARG A 27 -22.14 -17.21 -8.98
C ARG A 27 -21.77 -16.00 -8.15
N LEU A 28 -21.56 -16.15 -6.83
CA LEU A 28 -21.14 -15.06 -5.95
C LEU A 28 -19.69 -14.70 -6.18
N ILE A 29 -18.81 -15.70 -6.27
CA ILE A 29 -17.38 -15.51 -6.56
C ILE A 29 -17.18 -14.79 -7.90
N SER A 30 -17.92 -15.18 -8.95
CA SER A 30 -17.78 -14.59 -10.29
C SER A 30 -18.09 -13.09 -10.35
N LYS A 31 -18.78 -12.54 -9.35
CA LYS A 31 -19.09 -11.11 -9.27
C LYS A 31 -18.00 -10.27 -8.65
N ASP A 32 -17.05 -10.90 -7.95
CA ASP A 32 -15.96 -10.20 -7.25
C ASP A 32 -14.59 -10.61 -7.84
N LYS A 33 -14.05 -9.73 -8.69
CA LYS A 33 -12.74 -9.95 -9.33
C LYS A 33 -11.59 -10.07 -8.31
N MET A 34 -11.70 -9.39 -7.17
CA MET A 34 -10.67 -9.48 -6.14
C MET A 34 -10.73 -10.84 -5.44
N LEU A 35 -11.92 -11.32 -5.12
CA LEU A 35 -12.13 -12.66 -4.54
C LEU A 35 -11.64 -13.77 -5.47
N ILE A 36 -11.85 -13.63 -6.79
CA ILE A 36 -11.30 -14.60 -7.77
C ILE A 36 -9.77 -14.65 -7.67
N LYS A 37 -9.08 -13.49 -7.65
CA LYS A 37 -7.63 -13.43 -7.53
C LYS A 37 -7.13 -14.01 -6.21
N GLN A 38 -7.83 -13.75 -5.11
CA GLN A 38 -7.50 -14.30 -3.78
C GLN A 38 -7.63 -15.82 -3.75
N LEU A 39 -8.73 -16.36 -4.29
CA LEU A 39 -8.97 -17.80 -4.35
C LEU A 39 -7.97 -18.48 -5.29
N HIS A 40 -7.62 -17.85 -6.41
CA HIS A 40 -6.61 -18.38 -7.31
C HIS A 40 -5.27 -18.53 -6.59
N PHE A 41 -4.82 -17.48 -5.91
CA PHE A 41 -3.60 -17.52 -5.11
C PHE A 41 -3.68 -18.58 -4.01
N GLN A 42 -4.76 -18.59 -3.24
CA GLN A 42 -4.89 -19.46 -2.07
C GLN A 42 -5.02 -20.96 -2.41
N LEU A 43 -5.61 -21.29 -3.55
CA LEU A 43 -5.96 -22.67 -3.89
C LEU A 43 -5.05 -23.31 -4.96
N LEU A 44 -4.37 -22.49 -5.77
CA LEU A 44 -3.66 -22.96 -6.96
C LEU A 44 -2.19 -22.53 -7.01
N GLU A 45 -1.76 -21.57 -6.18
CA GLU A 45 -0.40 -21.04 -6.20
C GLU A 45 0.40 -21.52 -4.98
N ASP A 46 1.72 -21.58 -5.14
CA ASP A 46 2.67 -21.97 -4.10
C ASP A 46 3.66 -20.84 -3.77
N GLU A 47 4.72 -21.15 -3.02
CA GLU A 47 5.73 -20.19 -2.59
C GLU A 47 6.52 -19.61 -3.78
N SER A 48 6.78 -20.40 -4.81
CA SER A 48 7.49 -19.92 -6.01
C SER A 48 6.64 -18.93 -6.81
N ASP A 49 5.33 -19.12 -6.84
CA ASP A 49 4.39 -18.19 -7.45
C ASP A 49 4.31 -16.87 -6.66
N LEU A 50 4.39 -16.93 -5.33
CA LEU A 50 4.49 -15.73 -4.49
C LEU A 50 5.76 -14.93 -4.81
N GLU A 51 6.92 -15.60 -4.90
CA GLU A 51 8.18 -14.95 -5.26
C GLU A 51 8.09 -14.27 -6.65
N GLN A 52 7.49 -14.95 -7.62
CA GLN A 52 7.28 -14.40 -8.95
C GLN A 52 6.34 -13.19 -8.94
N ARG A 53 5.30 -13.19 -8.11
CA ARG A 53 4.41 -12.04 -7.91
C ARG A 53 5.13 -10.84 -7.30
N ILE A 54 5.99 -11.08 -6.29
CA ILE A 54 6.82 -10.07 -5.64
C ILE A 54 7.76 -9.43 -6.68
N GLU A 55 8.46 -10.25 -7.46
CA GLU A 55 9.39 -9.75 -8.50
C GLU A 55 8.65 -8.98 -9.61
N THR A 56 7.49 -9.45 -10.01
CA THR A 56 6.63 -8.76 -10.99
C THR A 56 6.18 -7.40 -10.47
N LEU A 57 5.74 -7.32 -9.21
CA LEU A 57 5.34 -6.06 -8.59
C LEU A 57 6.54 -5.10 -8.46
N ARG A 58 7.73 -5.63 -8.08
CA ARG A 58 8.96 -4.83 -7.99
C ARG A 58 9.29 -4.16 -9.33
N LYS A 59 9.25 -4.92 -10.44
CA LYS A 59 9.47 -4.40 -11.79
C LYS A 59 8.42 -3.35 -12.20
N HIS A 60 7.16 -3.59 -11.89
CA HIS A 60 6.10 -2.64 -12.21
C HIS A 60 6.24 -1.34 -11.41
N LEU A 61 6.60 -1.41 -10.12
CA LEU A 61 6.84 -0.22 -9.31
C LEU A 61 8.04 0.56 -9.83
N GLN A 62 9.12 -0.12 -10.20
CA GLN A 62 10.30 0.51 -10.79
C GLN A 62 9.94 1.23 -12.10
N GLN A 63 9.29 0.55 -13.05
CA GLN A 63 8.85 1.15 -14.31
C GLN A 63 7.92 2.36 -14.09
N LEU A 64 7.00 2.25 -13.11
CA LEU A 64 6.09 3.33 -12.79
C LEU A 64 6.84 4.59 -12.32
N PHE A 65 7.86 4.45 -11.47
CA PHE A 65 8.67 5.57 -11.01
C PHE A 65 9.60 6.10 -12.12
N ASP A 66 10.20 5.24 -12.93
CA ASP A 66 11.06 5.65 -14.05
C ASP A 66 10.28 6.46 -15.10
N ILE A 67 9.04 6.05 -15.40
CA ILE A 67 8.13 6.86 -16.25
C ILE A 67 7.73 8.15 -15.52
N GLY A 68 7.47 8.07 -14.22
CA GLY A 68 7.12 9.22 -13.39
C GLY A 68 8.20 10.31 -13.38
N GLU A 69 9.48 9.95 -13.45
CA GLU A 69 10.61 10.88 -13.51
C GLU A 69 10.58 11.79 -14.74
N SER A 70 10.04 11.31 -15.86
CA SER A 70 9.85 12.13 -17.06
C SER A 70 8.68 13.12 -16.96
N GLN A 71 7.76 12.91 -16.01
CA GLN A 71 6.51 13.66 -15.87
C GLN A 71 6.48 14.59 -14.65
N VAL A 72 7.28 14.28 -13.64
CA VAL A 72 7.36 15.01 -12.36
C VAL A 72 8.79 15.51 -12.16
N ASN A 73 8.97 16.82 -12.12
CA ASN A 73 10.26 17.43 -11.86
C ASN A 73 10.43 17.73 -10.35
N ASN A 74 11.68 17.67 -9.88
CA ASN A 74 12.04 18.09 -8.52
C ASN A 74 12.10 19.61 -8.40
N ALA A 75 11.05 20.30 -8.83
CA ALA A 75 10.91 21.75 -8.72
C ALA A 75 9.52 22.08 -8.13
N PRO A 76 9.46 22.95 -7.10
CA PRO A 76 8.20 23.33 -6.50
C PRO A 76 7.24 23.94 -7.53
N GLY A 77 6.07 23.33 -7.69
CA GLY A 77 5.05 23.76 -8.64
C GLY A 77 3.81 22.89 -8.53
N MET A 78 2.64 23.47 -8.82
CA MET A 78 1.36 22.79 -8.66
C MET A 78 1.29 21.46 -9.42
N SER A 79 1.78 21.43 -10.66
CA SER A 79 1.81 20.21 -11.50
C SER A 79 2.64 19.09 -10.87
N ASN A 80 3.81 19.43 -10.32
CA ASN A 80 4.72 18.46 -9.71
C ASN A 80 4.19 17.94 -8.38
N PHE A 81 3.59 18.78 -7.53
CA PHE A 81 2.92 18.34 -6.30
C PHE A 81 1.76 17.36 -6.58
N VAL A 82 0.93 17.69 -7.57
CA VAL A 82 -0.18 16.82 -7.98
C VAL A 82 0.33 15.55 -8.66
N GLY A 83 1.35 15.68 -9.52
CA GLY A 83 1.98 14.58 -10.23
C GLY A 83 2.55 13.53 -9.26
N LEU A 84 3.39 13.97 -8.30
CA LEU A 84 3.94 13.06 -7.30
C LEU A 84 2.85 12.42 -6.42
N SER A 85 1.82 13.17 -6.05
CA SER A 85 0.68 12.59 -5.32
C SER A 85 -0.02 11.49 -6.10
N LYS A 86 -0.21 11.66 -7.42
CA LYS A 86 -0.82 10.64 -8.29
C LYS A 86 0.07 9.41 -8.41
N LEU A 87 1.37 9.62 -8.63
CA LEU A 87 2.37 8.56 -8.73
C LEU A 87 2.38 7.68 -7.49
N VAL A 88 2.49 8.28 -6.31
CA VAL A 88 2.49 7.55 -5.03
C VAL A 88 1.14 6.87 -4.76
N LYS A 89 0.01 7.46 -5.17
CA LYS A 89 -1.31 6.81 -5.06
C LYS A 89 -1.40 5.56 -5.92
N GLN A 90 -0.94 5.64 -7.16
CA GLN A 90 -0.94 4.50 -8.08
C GLN A 90 -0.05 3.38 -7.56
N ALA A 91 1.19 3.68 -7.15
CA ALA A 91 2.11 2.73 -6.55
C ALA A 91 1.51 2.06 -5.30
N SER A 92 0.94 2.87 -4.38
CA SER A 92 0.27 2.35 -3.17
C SER A 92 -0.94 1.47 -3.51
N GLY A 93 -1.65 1.76 -4.59
CA GLY A 93 -2.76 0.93 -5.09
C GLY A 93 -2.30 -0.46 -5.50
N MET A 94 -1.18 -0.56 -6.21
CA MET A 94 -0.57 -1.84 -6.63
C MET A 94 -0.16 -2.68 -5.42
N VAL A 95 0.48 -2.07 -4.42
CA VAL A 95 0.87 -2.76 -3.17
C VAL A 95 -0.35 -3.21 -2.38
N ASN A 96 -1.39 -2.38 -2.29
CA ASN A 96 -2.63 -2.76 -1.61
C ASN A 96 -3.34 -3.94 -2.31
N GLU A 97 -3.31 -4.00 -3.64
CA GLU A 97 -3.86 -5.13 -4.40
C GLU A 97 -3.07 -6.40 -4.11
N HIS A 98 -1.73 -6.32 -4.17
CA HIS A 98 -0.85 -7.45 -3.87
C HIS A 98 -1.10 -7.98 -2.45
N GLU A 99 -1.10 -7.12 -1.42
CA GLU A 99 -1.38 -7.52 -0.03
C GLU A 99 -2.76 -8.15 0.12
N LYS A 100 -3.78 -7.62 -0.52
CA LYS A 100 -5.12 -8.22 -0.47
C LYS A 100 -5.17 -9.62 -1.04
N ILE A 101 -4.41 -9.90 -2.09
CA ILE A 101 -4.35 -11.20 -2.75
C ILE A 101 -3.51 -12.18 -1.93
N THR A 102 -2.28 -11.82 -1.61
CA THR A 102 -1.28 -12.73 -1.04
C THR A 102 -1.29 -12.80 0.48
N LYS A 103 -1.77 -11.74 1.15
CA LYS A 103 -1.64 -11.55 2.61
C LYS A 103 -0.20 -11.53 3.10
N ASP A 104 0.77 -11.38 2.19
CA ASP A 104 2.18 -11.31 2.53
C ASP A 104 2.53 -9.95 3.11
N LYS A 105 2.87 -9.95 4.40
CA LYS A 105 3.17 -8.73 5.16
C LYS A 105 4.58 -8.22 4.92
N LEU A 106 5.52 -9.12 4.58
CA LEU A 106 6.92 -8.75 4.40
C LEU A 106 7.10 -7.95 3.13
N SER A 107 6.64 -8.45 2.00
CA SER A 107 6.68 -7.71 0.74
C SER A 107 5.83 -6.42 0.79
N GLU A 108 4.72 -6.42 1.54
CA GLU A 108 3.95 -5.19 1.78
C GLU A 108 4.83 -4.10 2.41
N VAL A 109 5.56 -4.43 3.47
CA VAL A 109 6.46 -3.49 4.17
C VAL A 109 7.59 -3.05 3.25
N GLU A 110 8.27 -3.98 2.58
CA GLU A 110 9.34 -3.70 1.61
C GLU A 110 8.90 -2.68 0.55
N PHE A 111 7.76 -2.92 -0.08
CA PHE A 111 7.28 -2.04 -1.15
C PHE A 111 6.78 -0.68 -0.64
N ARG A 112 6.27 -0.60 0.58
CA ARG A 112 5.94 0.70 1.18
C ARG A 112 7.18 1.53 1.47
N ILE A 113 8.25 0.90 1.96
CA ILE A 113 9.57 1.52 2.12
C ILE A 113 10.06 2.02 0.76
N TYR A 114 10.06 1.16 -0.26
CA TYR A 114 10.50 1.51 -1.61
C TYR A 114 9.78 2.75 -2.14
N ILE A 115 8.44 2.78 -2.06
CA ILE A 115 7.63 3.92 -2.53
C ILE A 115 8.00 5.20 -1.79
N LEU A 116 8.17 5.14 -0.47
CA LEU A 116 8.51 6.31 0.34
C LEU A 116 9.92 6.83 0.04
N LYS A 117 10.90 5.92 -0.09
CA LYS A 117 12.27 6.28 -0.49
C LYS A 117 12.27 6.98 -1.85
N ARG A 118 11.62 6.39 -2.86
CA ARG A 118 11.54 6.99 -4.20
C ARG A 118 10.85 8.36 -4.16
N ALA A 119 9.75 8.51 -3.41
CA ALA A 119 9.02 9.77 -3.34
C ALA A 119 9.79 10.87 -2.62
N ILE A 120 10.42 10.58 -1.47
CA ILE A 120 11.03 11.61 -0.62
C ILE A 120 12.45 11.95 -1.09
N MET A 121 13.26 10.95 -1.45
CA MET A 121 14.67 11.16 -1.79
C MET A 121 14.87 11.67 -3.22
N MET A 122 14.00 11.30 -4.16
CA MET A 122 14.12 11.79 -5.54
C MET A 122 13.52 13.18 -5.76
N TYR A 123 12.58 13.60 -4.90
CA TYR A 123 11.88 14.87 -5.04
C TYR A 123 11.98 15.73 -3.77
N PRO A 124 13.19 15.93 -3.17
CA PRO A 124 13.34 16.61 -1.90
C PRO A 124 12.83 18.05 -1.92
N SER A 125 12.96 18.75 -3.07
CA SER A 125 12.48 20.14 -3.20
C SER A 125 10.96 20.28 -3.09
N LEU A 126 10.18 19.19 -3.33
CA LEU A 126 8.73 19.21 -3.17
C LEU A 126 8.29 19.13 -1.70
N PHE A 127 9.20 18.84 -0.79
CA PHE A 127 8.96 18.77 0.65
C PHE A 127 9.51 19.97 1.42
N GLY A 128 9.95 21.01 0.74
CA GLY A 128 10.30 22.30 1.34
C GLY A 128 9.07 23.04 1.87
N SER A 129 9.33 24.09 2.66
CA SER A 129 8.25 25.00 3.11
C SER A 129 7.58 25.68 1.92
N SER A 130 6.25 25.72 1.92
CA SER A 130 5.47 26.30 0.82
C SER A 130 4.12 26.77 1.32
N TYR A 131 3.65 27.89 0.77
CA TYR A 131 2.28 28.39 1.00
C TYR A 131 1.24 27.80 0.02
N GLN A 132 1.67 26.97 -0.92
CA GLN A 132 0.77 26.40 -1.92
C GLN A 132 -0.09 25.27 -1.33
N SER A 133 -1.39 25.34 -1.51
CA SER A 133 -2.33 24.31 -1.05
C SER A 133 -2.00 22.91 -1.60
N ALA A 134 -1.47 22.85 -2.83
CA ALA A 134 -1.07 21.58 -3.43
C ALA A 134 0.14 20.93 -2.71
N ALA A 135 1.11 21.73 -2.25
CA ALA A 135 2.25 21.28 -1.45
C ALA A 135 1.76 20.70 -0.11
N HIS A 136 0.89 21.42 0.59
CA HIS A 136 0.32 20.94 1.86
C HIS A 136 -0.47 19.64 1.69
N LYS A 137 -1.24 19.50 0.60
CA LYS A 137 -1.97 18.26 0.30
C LYS A 137 -1.02 17.09 0.05
N LEU A 138 0.07 17.29 -0.71
CA LEU A 138 1.10 16.29 -0.93
C LEU A 138 1.76 15.89 0.40
N GLN A 139 2.24 16.85 1.18
CA GLN A 139 2.96 16.62 2.44
C GLN A 139 2.07 15.87 3.44
N LYS A 140 0.82 16.30 3.63
CA LYS A 140 -0.15 15.57 4.47
C LYS A 140 -0.39 14.15 4.00
N TYR A 141 -0.50 13.95 2.69
CA TYR A 141 -0.70 12.63 2.11
C TYR A 141 0.52 11.71 2.35
N ILE A 142 1.73 12.20 2.09
CA ILE A 142 2.96 11.44 2.31
C ILE A 142 3.16 11.10 3.79
N ALA A 143 2.95 12.05 4.70
CA ALA A 143 3.01 11.79 6.14
C ALA A 143 2.01 10.69 6.55
N GLY A 144 0.81 10.70 6.00
CA GLY A 144 -0.17 9.62 6.19
C GLY A 144 0.32 8.25 5.65
N ARG A 145 1.10 8.25 4.56
CA ARG A 145 1.72 7.01 4.04
C ARG A 145 2.85 6.52 4.93
N ILE A 146 3.68 7.44 5.46
CA ILE A 146 4.70 7.10 6.46
C ILE A 146 4.03 6.45 7.68
N LYS A 147 3.00 7.08 8.28
CA LYS A 147 2.27 6.50 9.41
C LYS A 147 1.76 5.09 9.12
N HIS A 148 1.16 4.90 7.97
CA HIS A 148 0.65 3.59 7.56
C HIS A 148 1.77 2.56 7.41
N ALA A 149 2.88 2.94 6.80
CA ALA A 149 4.02 2.04 6.62
C ALA A 149 4.65 1.65 7.96
N VAL A 150 4.86 2.61 8.89
CA VAL A 150 5.32 2.33 10.26
C VAL A 150 4.38 1.38 10.97
N SER A 151 3.05 1.60 10.90
CA SER A 151 2.07 0.69 11.51
C SER A 151 2.06 -0.72 10.91
N LYS A 152 2.51 -0.91 9.68
CA LYS A 152 2.68 -2.23 9.07
C LYS A 152 3.99 -2.88 9.51
N TYR A 153 5.07 -2.09 9.56
CA TYR A 153 6.38 -2.50 10.05
C TYR A 153 6.31 -3.01 11.50
N GLU A 154 5.63 -2.31 12.40
CA GLU A 154 5.43 -2.73 13.80
C GLU A 154 4.68 -4.06 13.97
N LYS A 155 4.05 -4.58 12.91
CA LYS A 155 3.26 -5.83 12.92
C LYS A 155 3.97 -7.04 12.33
N ILE A 156 5.15 -6.89 11.76
CA ILE A 156 5.98 -8.01 11.33
C ILE A 156 6.84 -8.50 12.50
N HIS A 157 7.40 -9.71 12.37
CA HIS A 157 8.25 -10.31 13.40
C HIS A 157 9.52 -9.46 13.64
N GLU A 158 10.05 -9.47 14.86
CA GLU A 158 11.20 -8.67 15.27
C GLU A 158 12.44 -8.91 14.40
N ASP A 159 12.70 -10.14 13.99
CA ASP A 159 13.82 -10.47 13.09
C ASP A 159 13.72 -9.70 11.77
N HIS A 160 12.52 -9.65 11.19
CA HIS A 160 12.28 -8.89 9.96
C HIS A 160 12.26 -7.38 10.19
N GLN A 161 11.86 -6.93 11.40
CA GLN A 161 11.97 -5.51 11.73
C GLN A 161 13.43 -5.06 11.70
N PHE A 162 14.34 -5.89 12.18
CA PHE A 162 15.77 -5.60 12.16
C PHE A 162 16.27 -5.35 10.74
N ASP A 163 15.87 -6.16 9.75
CA ASP A 163 16.28 -6.04 8.36
C ASP A 163 15.82 -4.72 7.69
N TYR A 164 14.67 -4.20 8.10
CA TYR A 164 14.08 -2.99 7.50
C TYR A 164 14.32 -1.71 8.31
N ARG A 165 14.85 -1.82 9.51
CA ARG A 165 15.01 -0.72 10.47
C ARG A 165 15.78 0.46 9.88
N ASP A 166 16.96 0.21 9.35
CA ASP A 166 17.84 1.26 8.81
C ASP A 166 17.18 1.98 7.63
N HIS A 167 16.48 1.25 6.78
CA HIS A 167 15.75 1.81 5.65
C HIS A 167 14.60 2.72 6.09
N PHE A 168 13.90 2.34 7.15
CA PHE A 168 12.85 3.18 7.72
C PHE A 168 13.42 4.40 8.43
N GLN A 169 14.48 4.24 9.21
CA GLN A 169 15.12 5.33 9.92
C GLN A 169 15.62 6.40 8.94
N GLU A 170 16.23 6.00 7.84
CA GLU A 170 16.68 6.92 6.77
C GLU A 170 15.50 7.75 6.20
N ILE A 171 14.32 7.13 5.99
CA ILE A 171 13.12 7.84 5.54
C ILE A 171 12.65 8.85 6.60
N LEU A 172 12.60 8.43 7.86
CA LEU A 172 12.13 9.27 8.96
C LEU A 172 13.07 10.46 9.21
N ASP A 173 14.37 10.23 9.16
CA ASP A 173 15.38 11.28 9.34
C ASP A 173 15.30 12.31 8.19
N THR A 174 15.19 11.82 6.95
CA THR A 174 15.00 12.68 5.79
C THR A 174 13.70 13.49 5.90
N ALA A 175 12.60 12.85 6.27
CA ALA A 175 11.31 13.52 6.43
C ALA A 175 11.34 14.57 7.56
N ASN A 176 12.02 14.28 8.67
CA ASN A 176 12.21 15.22 9.78
C ASN A 176 13.07 16.45 9.39
N GLY A 177 13.94 16.33 8.40
CA GLY A 177 14.70 17.43 7.82
C GLY A 177 13.91 18.35 6.89
N THR A 178 12.63 18.03 6.61
CA THR A 178 11.77 18.75 5.68
C THR A 178 10.50 19.30 6.34
N ALA A 179 9.63 19.95 5.57
CA ALA A 179 8.32 20.40 6.05
C ALA A 179 7.36 19.24 6.43
N LEU A 180 7.72 17.98 6.13
CA LEU A 180 6.99 16.81 6.62
C LEU A 180 7.03 16.67 8.15
N LYS A 181 8.05 17.24 8.81
CA LYS A 181 8.23 17.22 10.27
C LYS A 181 6.97 17.66 11.03
N ASP A 182 6.30 18.72 10.57
CA ASP A 182 5.10 19.22 11.24
C ASP A 182 3.94 18.23 11.13
N TYR A 183 3.79 17.59 9.98
CA TYR A 183 2.75 16.55 9.77
C TYR A 183 3.07 15.26 10.54
N ILE A 184 4.35 14.89 10.64
CA ILE A 184 4.82 13.74 11.44
C ILE A 184 4.44 13.94 12.90
N LYS A 185 4.68 15.14 13.45
CA LYS A 185 4.29 15.51 14.82
C LYS A 185 2.77 15.45 15.02
N VAL A 186 2.01 16.08 14.12
CA VAL A 186 0.52 16.10 14.19
C VAL A 186 -0.06 14.68 14.15
N LEU A 187 0.55 13.77 13.39
CA LEU A 187 0.09 12.39 13.26
C LEU A 187 0.63 11.47 14.37
N ASN A 188 1.45 11.98 15.30
CA ASN A 188 2.11 11.22 16.36
C ASN A 188 2.82 9.97 15.81
N ILE A 189 3.66 10.16 14.78
CA ILE A 189 4.43 9.06 14.20
C ILE A 189 5.68 8.85 15.07
N ASN A 190 5.90 7.59 15.49
CA ASN A 190 7.15 7.23 16.13
C ASN A 190 8.31 7.38 15.14
N THR A 191 9.32 8.15 15.48
CA THR A 191 10.50 8.43 14.64
C THR A 191 11.76 7.72 15.12
N ASN A 192 11.68 7.01 16.24
CA ASN A 192 12.75 6.17 16.77
C ASN A 192 12.29 4.71 16.67
N LEU A 193 12.77 3.99 15.69
CA LEU A 193 12.43 2.59 15.45
C LEU A 193 13.49 1.64 16.00
#